data_6b696ba3823c834df48fb0752c04507d
#
_entry.id   6b696ba3823c834df48fb0752c04507d
#
_cell.length_a   1.000
_cell.length_b   1.000
_cell.length_c   1.000
_cell.angle_alpha   90.00
_cell.angle_beta   90.00
_cell.angle_gamma   90.00
#
_symmetry.space_group_name_H-M   'P 1'
#
loop_
_entity.id
_entity.type
_entity.pdbx_description
1 polymer ?
#
loop_
_entity_poly.entity_id
_entity_poly.type
_entity_poly.pdbx_seq_one_letter_code
_entity_poly.pdbx_strand_id
1 'polypeptide(L)'
;MEIIQKIHSIQEIQDAIKAQIEQNVFFKRASIPVIPENAAQIEFLIKNAIGKLGIVCVVQTPTFEFLGKDEEGHPVWTMPEATIVISEIPTVNRARAGAGTALDAALQAAEALNELGSSIVLKQIYQMENQGVVSVFVTFETSAHFCYDRKDLV
;
A
#
# COMPACT_ATOMS: atom_id res chain seq x y z
N MET A 1 -22.55 -8.53 6.03
CA MET A 1 -22.21 -8.32 7.45
C MET A 1 -20.77 -7.81 7.54
N GLU A 2 -20.60 -6.72 8.21
CA GLU A 2 -19.29 -6.10 8.37
C GLU A 2 -18.50 -6.79 9.48
N ILE A 3 -17.24 -7.07 9.19
CA ILE A 3 -16.37 -7.78 10.14
C ILE A 3 -15.52 -6.75 10.88
N ILE A 4 -15.56 -6.77 12.20
CA ILE A 4 -14.69 -5.94 13.03
C ILE A 4 -13.35 -6.64 13.16
N GLN A 5 -12.30 -5.96 12.69
CA GLN A 5 -10.93 -6.43 12.83
C GLN A 5 -10.25 -5.66 13.96
N LYS A 6 -9.56 -6.39 14.83
CA LYS A 6 -8.76 -5.78 15.89
C LYS A 6 -7.37 -5.50 15.36
N ILE A 7 -6.89 -4.29 15.57
CA ILE A 7 -5.54 -3.88 15.19
C ILE A 7 -4.81 -3.32 16.40
N HIS A 8 -3.51 -3.53 16.46
CA HIS A 8 -2.65 -2.99 17.51
C HIS A 8 -1.97 -1.69 17.06
N SER A 9 -1.82 -1.51 15.75
CA SER A 9 -1.21 -0.31 15.19
C SER A 9 -1.58 -0.16 13.71
N ILE A 10 -1.43 1.05 13.19
CA ILE A 10 -1.57 1.31 11.75
C ILE A 10 -0.50 0.55 10.98
N GLN A 11 0.67 0.34 11.57
CA GLN A 11 1.76 -0.43 11.00
C GLN A 11 1.33 -1.84 10.58
N GLU A 12 0.49 -2.50 11.37
CA GLU A 12 -0.03 -3.83 11.03
C GLU A 12 -0.72 -3.86 9.69
N ILE A 13 -1.54 -2.84 9.40
CA ILE A 13 -2.28 -2.75 8.15
C ILE A 13 -1.31 -2.54 6.99
N GLN A 14 -0.37 -1.63 7.15
CA GLN A 14 0.63 -1.36 6.11
C GLN A 14 1.52 -2.58 5.86
N ASP A 15 1.90 -3.30 6.91
CA ASP A 15 2.71 -4.51 6.79
C ASP A 15 1.93 -5.64 6.08
N ALA A 16 0.64 -5.76 6.34
CA ALA A 16 -0.21 -6.74 5.66
C ALA A 16 -0.32 -6.45 4.17
N ILE A 17 -0.50 -5.18 3.81
CA ILE A 17 -0.55 -4.74 2.41
C ILE A 17 0.80 -4.99 1.73
N LYS A 18 1.88 -4.60 2.39
CA LYS A 18 3.25 -4.82 1.90
C LYS A 18 3.51 -6.30 1.64
N ALA A 19 3.21 -7.16 2.61
CA ALA A 19 3.42 -8.60 2.49
C ALA A 19 2.64 -9.20 1.32
N GLN A 20 1.40 -8.76 1.13
CA GLN A 20 0.56 -9.24 0.04
C GLN A 20 1.12 -8.86 -1.32
N ILE A 21 1.59 -7.63 -1.47
CA ILE A 21 2.20 -7.16 -2.73
C ILE A 21 3.52 -7.89 -2.99
N GLU A 22 4.35 -8.06 -1.97
CA GLU A 22 5.64 -8.73 -2.09
C GLU A 22 5.53 -10.20 -2.52
N GLN A 23 4.42 -10.85 -2.25
CA GLN A 23 4.17 -12.22 -2.69
C GLN A 23 3.86 -12.32 -4.18
N ASN A 24 3.50 -11.21 -4.81
CA ASN A 24 3.18 -11.19 -6.23
C ASN A 24 4.40 -11.52 -7.08
N VAL A 25 4.23 -12.44 -8.03
CA VAL A 25 5.33 -12.94 -8.89
C VAL A 25 5.97 -11.81 -9.70
N PHE A 26 5.17 -10.87 -10.20
CA PHE A 26 5.68 -9.74 -10.96
C PHE A 26 6.63 -8.88 -10.13
N PHE A 27 6.23 -8.55 -8.89
CA PHE A 27 7.05 -7.74 -7.98
C PHE A 27 8.36 -8.45 -7.63
N LYS A 28 8.32 -9.76 -7.42
CA LYS A 28 9.53 -10.55 -7.15
C LYS A 28 10.48 -10.55 -8.35
N ARG A 29 9.92 -10.82 -9.53
CA ARG A 29 10.72 -10.90 -10.75
C ARG A 29 11.33 -9.56 -11.14
N ALA A 30 10.56 -8.49 -11.02
CA ALA A 30 11.02 -7.15 -11.32
C ALA A 30 11.86 -6.51 -10.20
N SER A 31 11.97 -7.19 -9.06
CA SER A 31 12.72 -6.73 -7.88
C SER A 31 12.28 -5.33 -7.40
N ILE A 32 10.98 -5.11 -7.36
CA ILE A 32 10.43 -3.82 -6.95
C ILE A 32 10.36 -3.75 -5.42
N PRO A 33 11.07 -2.80 -4.78
CA PRO A 33 10.96 -2.62 -3.34
C PRO A 33 9.57 -2.12 -2.94
N VAL A 34 9.02 -2.65 -1.86
CA VAL A 34 7.75 -2.21 -1.28
C VAL A 34 8.01 -1.67 0.11
N ILE A 35 7.77 -0.38 0.30
CA ILE A 35 8.14 0.33 1.51
C ILE A 35 6.90 1.00 2.11
N PRO A 36 6.58 0.74 3.40
CA PRO A 36 5.50 1.48 4.06
C PRO A 36 5.94 2.91 4.36
N GLU A 37 5.04 3.87 4.17
CA GLU A 37 5.34 5.29 4.32
C GLU A 37 5.82 5.66 5.72
N ASN A 38 5.37 4.95 6.74
CA ASN A 38 5.77 5.19 8.13
C ASN A 38 7.08 4.50 8.54
N ALA A 39 7.79 3.89 7.58
CA ALA A 39 9.07 3.27 7.85
C ALA A 39 10.10 4.32 8.31
N ALA A 40 10.99 3.92 9.23
CA ALA A 40 12.10 4.77 9.63
C ALA A 40 12.97 5.09 8.40
N GLN A 41 13.40 6.35 8.26
CA GLN A 41 14.23 6.79 7.15
C GLN A 41 13.58 6.62 5.78
N ILE A 42 12.25 6.79 5.70
CA ILE A 42 11.49 6.58 4.45
C ILE A 42 12.07 7.37 3.27
N GLU A 43 12.46 8.63 3.48
CA GLU A 43 13.02 9.46 2.40
C GLU A 43 14.30 8.86 1.84
N PHE A 44 15.17 8.38 2.70
CA PHE A 44 16.42 7.73 2.30
C PHE A 44 16.14 6.43 1.54
N LEU A 45 15.20 5.61 2.02
CA LEU A 45 14.85 4.34 1.38
C LEU A 45 14.29 4.56 -0.02
N ILE A 46 13.41 5.55 -0.18
CA ILE A 46 12.83 5.89 -1.49
C ILE A 46 13.92 6.39 -2.44
N LYS A 47 14.75 7.32 -2.00
CA LYS A 47 15.85 7.86 -2.80
C LYS A 47 16.81 6.76 -3.26
N ASN A 48 17.15 5.86 -2.36
CA ASN A 48 18.04 4.75 -2.65
C ASN A 48 17.44 3.80 -3.70
N ALA A 49 16.19 3.43 -3.53
CA ALA A 49 15.49 2.54 -4.48
C ALA A 49 15.35 3.19 -5.85
N ILE A 50 14.90 4.43 -5.91
CA ILE A 50 14.70 5.18 -7.15
C ILE A 50 16.04 5.39 -7.87
N GLY A 51 17.10 5.70 -7.13
CA GLY A 51 18.42 5.93 -7.71
C GLY A 51 19.09 4.68 -8.26
N LYS A 52 18.91 3.55 -7.60
CA LYS A 52 19.54 2.29 -8.00
C LYS A 52 18.70 1.50 -9.01
N LEU A 53 17.42 1.40 -8.78
CA LEU A 53 16.53 0.54 -9.53
C LEU A 53 15.63 1.31 -10.50
N GLY A 54 15.39 2.58 -10.21
CA GLY A 54 14.49 3.41 -10.99
C GLY A 54 13.01 3.10 -10.75
N ILE A 55 12.70 2.33 -9.71
CA ILE A 55 11.30 2.01 -9.37
C ILE A 55 11.18 1.69 -7.88
N VAL A 56 10.07 2.13 -7.30
CA VAL A 56 9.73 1.85 -5.90
C VAL A 56 8.22 1.86 -5.72
N CYS A 57 7.72 1.01 -4.83
CA CYS A 57 6.32 0.97 -4.42
C CYS A 57 6.23 1.43 -2.97
N VAL A 58 5.43 2.46 -2.72
CA VAL A 58 5.22 3.00 -1.37
C VAL A 58 3.79 2.74 -0.94
N VAL A 59 3.63 2.09 0.20
CA VAL A 59 2.32 1.90 0.84
C VAL A 59 2.08 3.11 1.73
N GLN A 60 1.20 4.01 1.29
CA GLN A 60 0.91 5.24 2.03
C GLN A 60 0.18 4.95 3.34
N THR A 61 0.28 5.87 4.27
CA THR A 61 -0.46 5.78 5.53
C THR A 61 -1.95 5.93 5.23
N PRO A 62 -2.77 4.93 5.59
CA PRO A 62 -4.21 5.03 5.35
C PRO A 62 -4.87 6.05 6.27
N THR A 63 -6.03 6.55 5.84
CA THR A 63 -6.87 7.41 6.67
C THR A 63 -7.96 6.57 7.33
N PHE A 64 -8.32 6.96 8.54
CA PHE A 64 -9.40 6.31 9.29
C PHE A 64 -10.50 7.31 9.60
N GLU A 65 -11.73 6.85 9.55
CA GLU A 65 -12.91 7.64 9.88
C GLU A 65 -13.67 6.97 11.01
N PHE A 66 -14.06 7.76 12.01
CA PHE A 66 -14.79 7.27 13.17
C PHE A 66 -16.24 6.95 12.80
N LEU A 67 -16.67 5.73 13.12
CA LEU A 67 -18.05 5.28 12.85
C LEU A 67 -18.96 5.30 14.08
N GLY A 68 -18.40 5.29 15.26
CA GLY A 68 -19.16 5.18 16.49
C GLY A 68 -18.50 4.19 17.44
N LYS A 69 -19.29 3.66 18.38
CA LYS A 69 -18.78 2.72 19.37
C LYS A 69 -19.48 1.37 19.21
N ASP A 70 -18.77 0.30 19.54
CA ASP A 70 -19.34 -1.04 19.60
C ASP A 70 -20.17 -1.21 20.88
N GLU A 71 -20.72 -2.41 21.11
CA GLU A 71 -21.54 -2.73 22.28
C GLU A 71 -20.77 -2.58 23.60
N GLU A 72 -19.44 -2.74 23.56
CA GLU A 72 -18.58 -2.60 24.73
C GLU A 72 -18.07 -1.17 24.94
N GLY A 73 -18.45 -0.24 24.08
CA GLY A 73 -18.04 1.16 24.15
C GLY A 73 -16.71 1.48 23.50
N HIS A 74 -16.13 0.55 22.74
CA HIS A 74 -14.87 0.79 22.03
C HIS A 74 -15.11 1.55 20.73
N PRO A 75 -14.25 2.52 20.39
CA PRO A 75 -14.35 3.20 19.10
C PRO A 75 -14.17 2.24 17.93
N VAL A 76 -15.02 2.40 16.92
CA VAL A 76 -14.96 1.63 15.68
C VAL A 76 -14.62 2.58 14.53
N TRP A 77 -13.69 2.17 13.70
CA TRP A 77 -13.17 2.96 12.59
C TRP A 77 -13.35 2.24 11.27
N THR A 78 -13.51 3.00 10.20
CA THR A 78 -13.40 2.49 8.84
C THR A 78 -12.19 3.12 8.15
N MET A 79 -11.72 2.50 7.10
CA MET A 79 -10.62 3.00 6.26
C MET A 79 -11.18 3.37 4.89
N PRO A 80 -11.68 4.62 4.74
CA PRO A 80 -12.40 5.01 3.52
C PRO A 80 -11.50 5.14 2.30
N GLU A 81 -10.21 5.34 2.52
CA GLU A 81 -9.27 5.47 1.42
C GLU A 81 -7.87 5.03 1.86
N ALA A 82 -7.26 4.24 1.01
CA ALA A 82 -5.85 3.87 1.13
C ALA A 82 -5.23 3.95 -0.26
N THR A 83 -3.94 4.23 -0.31
CA THR A 83 -3.24 4.46 -1.57
C THR A 83 -1.89 3.77 -1.57
N ILE A 84 -1.58 3.17 -2.71
CA ILE A 84 -0.24 2.67 -3.02
C ILE A 84 0.27 3.52 -4.18
N VAL A 85 1.51 3.98 -4.08
CA VAL A 85 2.15 4.77 -5.13
C VAL A 85 3.34 4.01 -5.67
N ILE A 86 3.38 3.83 -6.98
CA ILE A 86 4.53 3.24 -7.65
C ILE A 86 5.17 4.33 -8.49
N SER A 87 6.42 4.65 -8.15
CA SER A 87 7.17 5.71 -8.84
C SER A 87 8.30 5.10 -9.65
N GLU A 88 8.47 5.58 -10.87
CA GLU A 88 9.43 5.07 -11.83
C GLU A 88 10.20 6.20 -12.50
N ILE A 89 11.51 6.01 -12.61
CA ILE A 89 12.34 6.76 -13.56
C ILE A 89 12.56 5.81 -14.74
N PRO A 90 11.82 5.97 -15.87
CA PRO A 90 11.83 4.98 -16.95
C PRO A 90 13.21 4.71 -17.52
N THR A 91 14.04 5.73 -17.67
CA THR A 91 15.39 5.59 -18.22
C THR A 91 16.29 4.70 -17.37
N VAL A 92 16.08 4.68 -16.06
CA VAL A 92 16.83 3.83 -15.13
C VAL A 92 16.19 2.44 -15.03
N ASN A 93 14.90 2.40 -14.74
CA ASN A 93 14.18 1.14 -14.53
C ASN A 93 14.18 0.25 -15.77
N ARG A 94 13.83 0.81 -16.93
CA ARG A 94 13.66 0.03 -18.16
C ARG A 94 14.98 -0.45 -18.77
N ALA A 95 16.10 0.03 -18.28
CA ALA A 95 17.42 -0.47 -18.65
C ALA A 95 17.76 -1.79 -17.94
N ARG A 96 17.02 -2.17 -16.90
CA ARG A 96 17.25 -3.42 -16.16
C ARG A 96 16.58 -4.61 -16.84
N ALA A 97 17.24 -5.76 -16.79
CA ALA A 97 16.67 -7.01 -17.28
C ALA A 97 15.46 -7.39 -16.41
N GLY A 98 14.36 -7.76 -17.05
CA GLY A 98 13.14 -8.19 -16.35
C GLY A 98 12.32 -7.06 -15.72
N ALA A 99 12.69 -5.80 -15.97
CA ALA A 99 11.94 -4.67 -15.43
C ALA A 99 10.56 -4.58 -16.07
N GLY A 100 9.57 -4.21 -15.23
CA GLY A 100 8.23 -3.87 -15.68
C GLY A 100 7.98 -2.37 -15.46
N THR A 101 6.98 -1.83 -16.15
CA THR A 101 6.62 -0.43 -15.99
C THR A 101 5.87 -0.18 -14.67
N ALA A 102 5.81 1.08 -14.25
CA ALA A 102 5.03 1.46 -13.06
C ALA A 102 3.54 1.12 -13.25
N LEU A 103 3.01 1.28 -14.45
CA LEU A 103 1.61 0.96 -14.74
C LEU A 103 1.36 -0.56 -14.63
N ASP A 104 2.24 -1.38 -15.19
CA ASP A 104 2.14 -2.83 -15.05
C ASP A 104 2.19 -3.25 -13.58
N ALA A 105 3.11 -2.66 -12.82
CA ALA A 105 3.23 -2.92 -11.40
C ALA A 105 1.96 -2.52 -10.63
N ALA A 106 1.36 -1.39 -11.00
CA ALA A 106 0.12 -0.93 -10.38
C ALA A 106 -1.04 -1.89 -10.63
N LEU A 107 -1.17 -2.41 -11.84
CA LEU A 107 -2.19 -3.41 -12.17
C LEU A 107 -1.97 -4.70 -11.38
N GLN A 108 -0.74 -5.13 -11.24
CA GLN A 108 -0.39 -6.32 -10.46
C GLN A 108 -0.63 -6.11 -8.96
N ALA A 109 -0.33 -4.92 -8.45
CA ALA A 109 -0.61 -4.58 -7.06
C ALA A 109 -2.13 -4.59 -6.79
N ALA A 110 -2.92 -4.07 -7.72
CA ALA A 110 -4.38 -4.08 -7.61
C ALA A 110 -4.92 -5.51 -7.55
N GLU A 111 -4.41 -6.41 -8.38
CA GLU A 111 -4.81 -7.82 -8.33
C GLU A 111 -4.43 -8.47 -7.00
N ALA A 112 -3.21 -8.21 -6.52
CA ALA A 112 -2.74 -8.73 -5.24
C ALA A 112 -3.63 -8.26 -4.08
N LEU A 113 -4.02 -6.98 -4.09
CA LEU A 113 -4.91 -6.42 -3.07
C LEU A 113 -6.31 -7.02 -3.13
N ASN A 114 -6.81 -7.26 -4.33
CA ASN A 114 -8.12 -7.89 -4.49
C ASN A 114 -8.16 -9.29 -3.88
N GLU A 115 -7.04 -9.98 -3.85
CA GLU A 115 -6.91 -11.31 -3.23
C GLU A 115 -6.89 -11.27 -1.70
N LEU A 116 -6.66 -10.10 -1.08
CA LEU A 116 -6.67 -9.97 0.38
C LEU A 116 -8.03 -10.23 1.00
N GLY A 117 -9.10 -10.07 0.23
CA GLY A 117 -10.43 -10.41 0.69
C GLY A 117 -11.51 -9.57 0.03
N SER A 118 -12.76 -9.98 0.23
CA SER A 118 -13.93 -9.30 -0.34
C SER A 118 -14.19 -7.92 0.27
N SER A 119 -13.54 -7.59 1.39
CA SER A 119 -13.67 -6.27 2.01
C SER A 119 -12.89 -5.19 1.28
N ILE A 120 -11.96 -5.55 0.40
CA ILE A 120 -11.17 -4.59 -0.39
C ILE A 120 -11.96 -4.21 -1.64
N VAL A 121 -12.17 -2.92 -1.83
CA VAL A 121 -12.84 -2.38 -3.02
C VAL A 121 -11.87 -1.43 -3.73
N LEU A 122 -11.42 -1.85 -4.90
CA LEU A 122 -10.55 -1.02 -5.75
C LEU A 122 -11.36 0.14 -6.30
N LYS A 123 -10.79 1.35 -6.24
CA LYS A 123 -11.48 2.57 -6.67
C LYS A 123 -10.94 3.09 -8.00
N GLN A 124 -9.63 3.27 -8.09
CA GLN A 124 -9.05 3.97 -9.22
C GLN A 124 -7.56 3.67 -9.34
N ILE A 125 -7.08 3.68 -10.58
CA ILE A 125 -5.66 3.75 -10.91
C ILE A 125 -5.48 4.97 -11.79
N TYR A 126 -4.55 5.86 -11.43
CA TYR A 126 -4.25 7.02 -12.25
C TYR A 126 -2.75 7.32 -12.24
N GLN A 127 -2.29 7.96 -13.30
CA GLN A 127 -0.87 8.24 -13.52
C GLN A 127 -0.62 9.74 -13.53
N MET A 128 0.50 10.12 -12.94
CA MET A 128 1.03 11.48 -13.01
C MET A 128 2.49 11.44 -13.43
N GLU A 129 2.93 12.44 -14.15
CA GLU A 129 4.33 12.58 -14.54
C GLU A 129 4.84 13.95 -14.12
N ASN A 130 6.03 13.97 -13.53
CA ASN A 130 6.66 15.20 -13.08
C ASN A 130 8.18 15.06 -13.18
N GLN A 131 8.82 15.89 -14.02
CA GLN A 131 10.28 15.95 -14.16
C GLN A 131 10.92 14.58 -14.42
N GLY A 132 10.33 13.80 -15.30
CA GLY A 132 10.89 12.48 -15.68
C GLY A 132 10.57 11.36 -14.71
N VAL A 133 9.79 11.62 -13.67
CA VAL A 133 9.30 10.59 -12.75
C VAL A 133 7.83 10.30 -13.06
N VAL A 134 7.53 9.04 -13.35
CA VAL A 134 6.16 8.58 -13.56
C VAL A 134 5.68 7.98 -12.25
N SER A 135 4.58 8.47 -11.71
CA SER A 135 3.97 7.93 -10.51
C SER A 135 2.57 7.42 -10.83
N VAL A 136 2.30 6.16 -10.46
CA VAL A 136 1.00 5.53 -10.65
C VAL A 136 0.39 5.27 -9.28
N PHE A 137 -0.82 5.77 -9.08
CA PHE A 137 -1.53 5.69 -7.81
C PHE A 137 -2.62 4.64 -7.92
N VAL A 138 -2.65 3.72 -6.96
CA VAL A 138 -3.72 2.73 -6.81
C VAL A 138 -4.49 3.10 -5.55
N THR A 139 -5.73 3.53 -5.71
CA THR A 139 -6.59 3.86 -4.56
C THR A 139 -7.62 2.77 -4.34
N PHE A 140 -7.88 2.48 -3.09
CA PHE A 140 -8.87 1.49 -2.69
C PHE A 140 -9.46 1.86 -1.33
N GLU A 141 -10.56 1.20 -1.01
CA GLU A 141 -11.21 1.32 0.30
C GLU A 141 -11.46 -0.06 0.86
N THR A 142 -11.75 -0.14 2.14
CA THR A 142 -12.19 -1.38 2.74
C THR A 142 -13.54 -1.18 3.42
N SER A 143 -14.41 -2.18 3.28
CA SER A 143 -15.68 -2.23 4.01
C SER A 143 -15.50 -2.83 5.41
N ALA A 144 -14.30 -3.29 5.76
CA ALA A 144 -14.03 -3.81 7.09
C ALA A 144 -14.03 -2.68 8.13
N HIS A 145 -14.54 -2.98 9.31
CA HIS A 145 -14.47 -2.10 10.46
C HIS A 145 -13.29 -2.49 11.33
N PHE A 146 -12.62 -1.50 11.90
CA PHE A 146 -11.44 -1.69 12.73
C PHE A 146 -11.68 -1.21 14.14
N CYS A 147 -11.20 -1.97 15.10
CA CYS A 147 -11.17 -1.62 16.51
C CYS A 147 -9.73 -1.69 17.01
N TYR A 148 -9.29 -0.66 17.71
CA TYR A 148 -7.92 -0.60 18.22
C TYR A 148 -7.81 -1.38 19.53
N ASP A 149 -6.95 -2.38 19.57
CA ASP A 149 -6.70 -3.18 20.76
C ASP A 149 -5.39 -2.71 21.41
N ARG A 150 -5.53 -2.18 22.62
CA ARG A 150 -4.42 -1.59 23.38
C ARG A 150 -3.88 -2.51 24.48
N LYS A 151 -4.19 -3.79 24.43
CA LYS A 151 -3.77 -4.72 25.50
C LYS A 151 -2.26 -4.71 25.76
N ASP A 152 -1.48 -4.47 24.72
CA ASP A 152 -0.02 -4.49 24.80
C ASP A 152 0.57 -3.20 25.36
N LEU A 153 -0.26 -2.18 25.64
CA LEU A 153 0.17 -0.88 26.12
C LEU A 153 -0.07 -0.67 27.61
N VAL A 154 -0.54 -1.68 28.30
CA VAL A 154 -0.84 -1.61 29.73
C VAL A 154 0.36 -2.00 30.56
#